data_07028794cf93dafb4f48385bf9edd21b
#
_entry.id   07028794cf93dafb4f48385bf9edd21b
#
_cell.length_a   1.000
_cell.length_b   1.000
_cell.length_c   1.000
_cell.angle_alpha   90.00
_cell.angle_beta   90.00
_cell.angle_gamma   90.00
#
_symmetry.space_group_name_H-M   'P 1'
#
loop_
_entity.id
_entity.type
_entity.pdbx_description
1 polymer ?
#
loop_
_entity_poly.entity_id
_entity_poly.type
_entity_poly.pdbx_seq_one_letter_code
_entity_poly.pdbx_strand_id
1 'polypeptide(L)'
;MSFYEKGPVRIHFEEKGSGFPLLMIAGGGLNSAIPNLSAPYSPFNAMDEFKYEYRCIGADLRNANGGQSTGPLEIDHPWDSHTDDHLGLMDHLRIDKFMVLGFCIGGPMIWNLLKRAPDRIVAAVLAQPSGSRPEMRDLFYDNNMKGWGPELVKQRPDITMEQVEKFLTRMYRTNPDFVFTVTRDFVRNCRTPVLILPDDIPAHPYAVAMEAAMLAPNAEVPVEGAEGADSARGAADPLLPPRTSACGCVKASLRAKIGRVGKANGSARTRGPMTGSSCPPFYSAG
;
A
#
# COMPACT_ATOMS: atom_id res chain seq x y z
N MET A 1 13.49 -9.30 -17.12
CA MET A 1 12.86 -9.45 -15.79
C MET A 1 13.91 -9.14 -14.75
N SER A 2 13.60 -8.28 -13.81
CA SER A 2 14.55 -7.83 -12.79
C SER A 2 14.24 -8.50 -11.44
N PHE A 3 15.29 -8.91 -10.74
CA PHE A 3 15.17 -9.54 -9.44
C PHE A 3 16.12 -8.91 -8.42
N TYR A 4 15.63 -8.73 -7.22
CA TYR A 4 16.43 -8.53 -6.02
C TYR A 4 16.61 -9.87 -5.31
N GLU A 5 17.83 -10.22 -4.97
CA GLU A 5 18.18 -11.48 -4.34
C GLU A 5 18.98 -11.24 -3.06
N LYS A 6 18.59 -11.97 -1.98
CA LYS A 6 19.29 -11.95 -0.69
C LYS A 6 19.17 -13.33 -0.04
N GLY A 7 20.24 -14.10 -0.07
CA GLY A 7 20.19 -15.49 0.40
C GLY A 7 19.13 -16.30 -0.36
N PRO A 8 18.19 -16.95 0.33
CA PRO A 8 17.11 -17.72 -0.31
C PRO A 8 15.93 -16.87 -0.81
N VAL A 9 15.96 -15.56 -0.57
CA VAL A 9 14.88 -14.63 -0.99
C VAL A 9 15.18 -14.12 -2.38
N ARG A 10 14.17 -14.20 -3.26
CA ARG A 10 14.21 -13.71 -4.63
C ARG A 10 12.92 -12.93 -4.91
N ILE A 11 13.03 -11.61 -5.10
CA ILE A 11 11.90 -10.70 -5.31
C ILE A 11 11.92 -10.18 -6.75
N HIS A 12 10.89 -10.52 -7.50
CA HIS A 12 10.65 -9.95 -8.82
C HIS A 12 10.14 -8.52 -8.68
N PHE A 13 10.71 -7.62 -9.49
CA PHE A 13 10.26 -6.23 -9.54
C PHE A 13 10.29 -5.69 -10.98
N GLU A 14 9.48 -4.66 -11.20
CA GLU A 14 9.45 -3.89 -12.43
C GLU A 14 9.56 -2.40 -12.12
N GLU A 15 10.19 -1.67 -13.03
CA GLU A 15 10.29 -0.21 -12.94
C GLU A 15 9.69 0.44 -14.17
N LYS A 16 8.97 1.55 -13.97
CA LYS A 16 8.47 2.40 -15.05
C LYS A 16 8.67 3.87 -14.71
N GLY A 17 9.05 4.67 -15.71
CA GLY A 17 9.20 6.10 -15.56
C GLY A 17 10.51 6.53 -14.92
N SER A 18 10.58 7.79 -14.54
CA SER A 18 11.75 8.41 -13.92
C SER A 18 11.31 9.52 -12.96
N GLY A 19 12.21 9.96 -12.08
CA GLY A 19 11.93 10.99 -11.08
C GLY A 19 12.04 10.46 -9.66
N PHE A 20 11.26 11.03 -8.72
CA PHE A 20 11.32 10.62 -7.33
C PHE A 20 10.76 9.19 -7.17
N PRO A 21 11.44 8.31 -6.40
CA PRO A 21 11.02 6.93 -6.26
C PRO A 21 9.66 6.76 -5.58
N LEU A 22 8.80 5.93 -6.17
CA LEU A 22 7.49 5.55 -5.66
C LEU A 22 7.37 4.02 -5.64
N LEU A 23 7.50 3.44 -4.45
CA LEU A 23 7.25 2.01 -4.24
C LEU A 23 5.74 1.75 -4.32
N MET A 24 5.34 0.74 -5.09
CA MET A 24 3.95 0.34 -5.27
C MET A 24 3.71 -1.07 -4.77
N ILE A 25 2.79 -1.22 -3.83
CA ILE A 25 2.36 -2.49 -3.26
C ILE A 25 0.96 -2.79 -3.79
N ALA A 26 0.83 -3.85 -4.58
CA ALA A 26 -0.44 -4.23 -5.17
C ALA A 26 -1.44 -4.77 -4.14
N GLY A 27 -2.72 -4.74 -4.47
CA GLY A 27 -3.76 -5.46 -3.74
C GLY A 27 -3.74 -6.97 -3.99
N GLY A 28 -4.71 -7.68 -3.42
CA GLY A 28 -4.85 -9.14 -3.60
C GLY A 28 -4.40 -9.98 -2.39
N GLY A 29 -4.26 -9.40 -1.21
CA GLY A 29 -3.80 -10.11 -0.02
C GLY A 29 -2.40 -10.69 -0.24
N LEU A 30 -2.16 -11.91 0.22
CA LEU A 30 -0.88 -12.59 0.01
C LEU A 30 -0.59 -12.97 -1.45
N ASN A 31 -1.57 -12.80 -2.35
CA ASN A 31 -1.38 -12.89 -3.81
C ASN A 31 -1.00 -11.56 -4.47
N SER A 32 -0.58 -10.57 -3.67
CA SER A 32 -0.15 -9.27 -4.19
C SER A 32 1.03 -9.43 -5.15
N ALA A 33 0.79 -9.15 -6.42
CA ALA A 33 1.78 -9.24 -7.50
C ALA A 33 1.61 -8.08 -8.49
N ILE A 34 2.63 -7.77 -9.25
CA ILE A 34 2.66 -6.63 -10.19
C ILE A 34 1.44 -6.58 -11.11
N PRO A 35 0.96 -7.69 -11.70
CA PRO A 35 -0.25 -7.65 -12.55
C PRO A 35 -1.47 -7.10 -11.81
N ASN A 36 -1.56 -7.24 -10.49
CA ASN A 36 -2.68 -6.72 -9.71
C ASN A 36 -2.72 -5.19 -9.64
N LEU A 37 -1.62 -4.48 -9.93
CA LEU A 37 -1.60 -3.01 -10.03
C LEU A 37 -2.49 -2.48 -11.18
N SER A 38 -2.78 -3.32 -12.17
CA SER A 38 -3.64 -2.99 -13.32
C SER A 38 -4.91 -3.82 -13.37
N ALA A 39 -5.20 -4.63 -12.36
CA ALA A 39 -6.37 -5.49 -12.33
C ALA A 39 -7.68 -4.66 -12.33
N PRO A 40 -8.81 -5.21 -12.84
CA PRO A 40 -10.09 -4.49 -12.90
C PRO A 40 -10.63 -4.03 -11.55
N TYR A 41 -10.24 -4.69 -10.46
CA TYR A 41 -10.61 -4.31 -9.09
C TYR A 41 -9.71 -3.22 -8.49
N SER A 42 -8.59 -2.89 -9.13
CA SER A 42 -7.76 -1.76 -8.70
C SER A 42 -8.46 -0.44 -9.07
N PRO A 43 -8.47 0.56 -8.18
CA PRO A 43 -9.10 1.85 -8.44
C PRO A 43 -8.55 2.55 -9.69
N PHE A 44 -7.28 2.32 -10.01
CA PHE A 44 -6.58 2.81 -11.20
C PHE A 44 -5.31 2.00 -11.46
N ASN A 45 -4.79 2.05 -12.69
CA ASN A 45 -3.50 1.45 -13.04
C ASN A 45 -2.36 2.36 -12.54
N ALA A 46 -1.85 2.08 -11.32
CA ALA A 46 -0.89 2.94 -10.68
C ALA A 46 0.43 3.09 -11.47
N MET A 47 0.96 2.00 -12.03
CA MET A 47 2.21 2.05 -12.79
C MET A 47 2.11 2.94 -14.03
N ASP A 48 0.98 2.91 -14.74
CA ASP A 48 0.79 3.71 -15.95
C ASP A 48 0.43 5.16 -15.63
N GLU A 49 -0.32 5.39 -14.56
CA GLU A 49 -0.75 6.72 -14.16
C GLU A 49 0.38 7.59 -13.62
N PHE A 50 1.36 6.98 -12.92
CA PHE A 50 2.42 7.72 -12.24
C PHE A 50 3.76 7.74 -12.99
N LYS A 51 3.98 6.90 -14.00
CA LYS A 51 5.26 6.77 -14.73
C LYS A 51 5.80 8.05 -15.36
N TYR A 52 4.94 9.02 -15.64
CA TYR A 52 5.35 10.30 -16.25
C TYR A 52 5.93 11.30 -15.24
N GLU A 53 5.79 11.03 -13.93
CA GLU A 53 6.17 11.93 -12.85
C GLU A 53 7.10 11.29 -11.83
N TYR A 54 7.06 9.95 -11.73
CA TYR A 54 7.76 9.18 -10.72
C TYR A 54 8.51 8.00 -11.32
N ARG A 55 9.60 7.61 -10.66
CA ARG A 55 10.20 6.30 -10.84
C ARG A 55 9.35 5.30 -10.07
N CYS A 56 8.41 4.68 -10.74
CA CYS A 56 7.49 3.69 -10.18
C CYS A 56 8.18 2.35 -10.04
N ILE A 57 8.14 1.74 -8.86
CA ILE A 57 8.76 0.44 -8.55
C ILE A 57 7.64 -0.46 -8.03
N GLY A 58 7.23 -1.44 -8.81
CA GLY A 58 6.30 -2.50 -8.41
C GLY A 58 7.06 -3.77 -8.09
N ALA A 59 6.64 -4.48 -7.05
CA ALA A 59 7.22 -5.77 -6.70
C ALA A 59 6.14 -6.79 -6.37
N ASP A 60 6.39 -8.07 -6.71
CA ASP A 60 5.59 -9.17 -6.22
C ASP A 60 5.90 -9.44 -4.76
N LEU A 61 4.90 -9.73 -3.93
CA LEU A 61 5.17 -10.25 -2.61
C LEU A 61 5.84 -11.63 -2.68
N ARG A 62 6.68 -11.92 -1.70
CA ARG A 62 7.27 -13.24 -1.52
C ARG A 62 6.18 -14.30 -1.49
N ASN A 63 6.30 -15.32 -2.34
CA ASN A 63 5.37 -16.46 -2.44
C ASN A 63 3.92 -16.06 -2.83
N ALA A 64 3.73 -14.94 -3.53
CA ALA A 64 2.43 -14.61 -4.12
C ALA A 64 2.11 -15.58 -5.26
N ASN A 65 0.94 -16.23 -5.21
CA ASN A 65 0.46 -17.03 -6.33
C ASN A 65 0.22 -16.13 -7.55
N GLY A 66 0.74 -16.52 -8.70
CA GLY A 66 0.71 -15.69 -9.92
C GLY A 66 1.81 -14.62 -9.98
N GLY A 67 2.63 -14.46 -8.95
CA GLY A 67 3.86 -13.70 -8.95
C GLY A 67 5.09 -14.56 -9.26
N GLN A 68 6.27 -13.93 -9.29
CA GLN A 68 7.54 -14.59 -9.56
C GLN A 68 8.52 -14.53 -8.37
N SER A 69 8.07 -13.94 -7.25
CA SER A 69 8.87 -13.84 -6.02
C SER A 69 8.80 -15.10 -5.19
N THR A 70 9.95 -15.56 -4.69
CA THR A 70 10.07 -16.74 -3.88
C THR A 70 10.96 -16.52 -2.66
N GLY A 71 10.79 -17.34 -1.63
CA GLY A 71 11.62 -17.32 -0.44
C GLY A 71 11.08 -18.21 0.66
N PRO A 72 11.77 -18.29 1.80
CA PRO A 72 11.27 -19.03 2.95
C PRO A 72 9.98 -18.41 3.49
N LEU A 73 9.12 -19.25 4.07
CA LEU A 73 7.95 -18.82 4.80
C LEU A 73 8.37 -18.42 6.21
N GLU A 74 8.48 -17.10 6.46
CA GLU A 74 8.91 -16.58 7.76
C GLU A 74 7.74 -16.58 8.75
N ILE A 75 7.75 -17.52 9.71
CA ILE A 75 6.63 -17.78 10.62
C ILE A 75 6.65 -16.82 11.82
N ASP A 76 7.82 -16.50 12.36
CA ASP A 76 7.92 -15.76 13.61
C ASP A 76 7.60 -14.27 13.44
N HIS A 77 8.01 -13.69 12.32
CA HIS A 77 7.85 -12.26 11.99
C HIS A 77 7.30 -12.03 10.56
N PRO A 78 6.10 -12.57 10.22
CA PRO A 78 5.62 -12.58 8.84
C PRO A 78 5.48 -11.19 8.21
N TRP A 79 4.97 -10.21 8.94
CA TRP A 79 4.87 -8.83 8.45
C TRP A 79 6.24 -8.18 8.25
N ASP A 80 7.19 -8.46 9.14
CA ASP A 80 8.53 -7.91 9.05
C ASP A 80 9.30 -8.49 7.87
N SER A 81 9.09 -9.75 7.53
CA SER A 81 9.74 -10.37 6.37
C SER A 81 9.39 -9.67 5.05
N HIS A 82 8.12 -9.28 4.85
CA HIS A 82 7.71 -8.48 3.70
C HIS A 82 8.29 -7.06 3.73
N THR A 83 8.39 -6.47 4.92
CA THR A 83 9.05 -5.17 5.08
C THR A 83 10.53 -5.24 4.74
N ASP A 84 11.22 -6.31 5.14
CA ASP A 84 12.62 -6.55 4.81
C ASP A 84 12.83 -6.71 3.30
N ASP A 85 11.89 -7.35 2.60
CA ASP A 85 11.92 -7.47 1.16
C ASP A 85 11.80 -6.10 0.48
N HIS A 86 10.85 -5.27 0.91
CA HIS A 86 10.67 -3.93 0.36
C HIS A 86 11.89 -3.04 0.62
N LEU A 87 12.40 -3.02 1.86
CA LEU A 87 13.57 -2.22 2.20
C LEU A 87 14.82 -2.72 1.49
N GLY A 88 15.01 -4.05 1.42
CA GLY A 88 16.13 -4.65 0.71
C GLY A 88 16.09 -4.37 -0.80
N LEU A 89 14.90 -4.35 -1.41
CA LEU A 89 14.75 -3.92 -2.81
C LEU A 89 15.15 -2.45 -2.98
N MET A 90 14.72 -1.55 -2.07
CA MET A 90 15.14 -0.15 -2.13
C MET A 90 16.66 0.01 -1.99
N ASP A 91 17.30 -0.77 -1.12
CA ASP A 91 18.76 -0.76 -0.95
C ASP A 91 19.48 -1.28 -2.21
N HIS A 92 18.96 -2.36 -2.82
CA HIS A 92 19.45 -2.91 -4.08
C HIS A 92 19.42 -1.86 -5.21
N LEU A 93 18.34 -1.06 -5.26
CA LEU A 93 18.19 0.03 -6.22
C LEU A 93 18.91 1.33 -5.82
N ARG A 94 19.62 1.34 -4.69
CA ARG A 94 20.33 2.50 -4.12
C ARG A 94 19.40 3.68 -3.87
N ILE A 95 18.19 3.40 -3.39
CA ILE A 95 17.17 4.39 -3.06
C ILE A 95 17.16 4.58 -1.54
N ASP A 96 17.57 5.74 -1.06
CA ASP A 96 17.57 6.09 0.35
C ASP A 96 16.17 6.54 0.80
N LYS A 97 15.57 7.48 0.07
CA LYS A 97 14.24 8.03 0.39
C LYS A 97 13.26 7.78 -0.74
N PHE A 98 12.04 7.42 -0.37
CA PHE A 98 10.98 7.10 -1.33
C PHE A 98 9.61 7.45 -0.79
N MET A 99 8.64 7.49 -1.67
CA MET A 99 7.21 7.45 -1.36
C MET A 99 6.70 6.03 -1.51
N VAL A 100 5.60 5.73 -0.84
CA VAL A 100 4.95 4.42 -0.98
C VAL A 100 3.46 4.58 -1.24
N LEU A 101 2.94 3.78 -2.18
CA LEU A 101 1.51 3.64 -2.46
C LEU A 101 1.15 2.17 -2.35
N GLY A 102 0.13 1.85 -1.55
CA GLY A 102 -0.31 0.47 -1.39
C GLY A 102 -1.82 0.32 -1.39
N PHE A 103 -2.27 -0.73 -2.06
CA PHE A 103 -3.68 -1.12 -2.14
C PHE A 103 -3.95 -2.29 -1.18
N CYS A 104 -5.10 -2.32 -0.54
CA CYS A 104 -5.57 -3.46 0.26
C CYS A 104 -4.55 -3.83 1.34
N ILE A 105 -3.89 -5.00 1.24
CA ILE A 105 -2.82 -5.46 2.13
C ILE A 105 -1.64 -4.48 2.19
N GLY A 106 -1.48 -3.65 1.17
CA GLY A 106 -0.47 -2.58 1.16
C GLY A 106 -0.65 -1.59 2.32
N GLY A 107 -1.87 -1.39 2.81
CA GLY A 107 -2.11 -0.54 3.98
C GLY A 107 -1.35 -1.00 5.23
N PRO A 108 -1.60 -2.20 5.77
CA PRO A 108 -0.82 -2.79 6.86
C PRO A 108 0.69 -2.85 6.60
N MET A 109 1.11 -3.15 5.37
CA MET A 109 2.53 -3.16 5.02
C MET A 109 3.17 -1.78 5.10
N ILE A 110 2.47 -0.74 4.65
CA ILE A 110 2.91 0.64 4.76
C ILE A 110 3.05 1.05 6.23
N TRP A 111 2.09 0.72 7.09
CA TRP A 111 2.22 1.00 8.51
C TRP A 111 3.45 0.33 9.13
N ASN A 112 3.77 -0.90 8.72
CA ASN A 112 4.99 -1.57 9.18
C ASN A 112 6.27 -0.94 8.62
N LEU A 113 6.27 -0.49 7.36
CA LEU A 113 7.36 0.28 6.77
C LEU A 113 7.60 1.59 7.54
N LEU A 114 6.54 2.34 7.86
CA LEU A 114 6.60 3.58 8.63
C LEU A 114 7.13 3.36 10.05
N LYS A 115 6.82 2.20 10.67
CA LYS A 115 7.35 1.81 11.98
C LYS A 115 8.85 1.50 11.92
N ARG A 116 9.30 0.80 10.87
CA ARG A 116 10.66 0.26 10.81
C ARG A 116 11.67 1.18 10.12
N ALA A 117 11.20 2.03 9.22
CA ALA A 117 12.05 2.94 8.45
C ALA A 117 11.42 4.33 8.26
N PRO A 118 11.02 5.02 9.36
CA PRO A 118 10.28 6.30 9.27
C PRO A 118 11.06 7.37 8.51
N ASP A 119 12.37 7.40 8.62
CA ASP A 119 13.22 8.41 8.00
C ASP A 119 13.39 8.21 6.48
N ARG A 120 13.03 7.04 5.96
CA ARG A 120 13.12 6.72 4.53
C ARG A 120 11.86 7.06 3.76
N ILE A 121 10.70 7.15 4.43
CA ILE A 121 9.40 7.32 3.78
C ILE A 121 8.95 8.76 3.91
N VAL A 122 8.92 9.49 2.79
CA VAL A 122 8.59 10.92 2.78
C VAL A 122 7.10 11.19 2.71
N ALA A 123 6.33 10.27 2.17
CA ALA A 123 4.87 10.27 2.19
C ALA A 123 4.33 8.87 1.86
N ALA A 124 3.12 8.57 2.29
CA ALA A 124 2.45 7.31 2.03
C ALA A 124 1.02 7.51 1.52
N VAL A 125 0.57 6.61 0.65
CA VAL A 125 -0.82 6.52 0.17
C VAL A 125 -1.35 5.14 0.50
N LEU A 126 -2.40 5.10 1.30
CA LEU A 126 -3.10 3.88 1.68
C LEU A 126 -4.44 3.86 0.92
N ALA A 127 -4.47 3.14 -0.20
CA ALA A 127 -5.67 3.02 -1.02
C ALA A 127 -6.43 1.75 -0.64
N GLN A 128 -7.69 1.91 -0.25
CA GLN A 128 -8.56 0.81 0.18
C GLN A 128 -7.86 -0.09 1.23
N PRO A 129 -7.32 0.46 2.34
CA PRO A 129 -6.46 -0.30 3.24
C PRO A 129 -7.22 -1.41 3.94
N SER A 130 -6.60 -2.59 4.03
CA SER A 130 -7.09 -3.69 4.86
C SER A 130 -7.03 -3.33 6.34
N GLY A 131 -8.00 -3.83 7.09
CA GLY A 131 -8.06 -3.65 8.53
C GLY A 131 -8.79 -4.78 9.25
N SER A 132 -8.55 -4.91 10.55
CA SER A 132 -9.16 -5.92 11.39
C SER A 132 -10.45 -5.39 12.02
N ARG A 133 -11.52 -6.22 12.01
CA ARG A 133 -12.77 -5.97 12.72
C ARG A 133 -13.06 -7.10 13.71
N PRO A 134 -13.53 -6.78 14.92
CA PRO A 134 -13.90 -7.80 15.89
C PRO A 134 -14.92 -8.81 15.38
N GLU A 135 -15.86 -8.35 14.53
CA GLU A 135 -16.96 -9.16 13.97
C GLU A 135 -16.49 -10.14 12.89
N MET A 136 -15.31 -9.90 12.31
CA MET A 136 -14.77 -10.69 11.20
C MET A 136 -13.28 -11.00 11.41
N ARG A 137 -12.91 -11.40 12.63
CA ARG A 137 -11.51 -11.63 13.06
C ARG A 137 -10.76 -12.61 12.18
N ASP A 138 -11.45 -13.63 11.69
CA ASP A 138 -10.83 -14.72 10.93
C ASP A 138 -10.90 -14.53 9.40
N LEU A 139 -11.48 -13.43 8.92
CA LEU A 139 -11.69 -13.20 7.48
C LEU A 139 -10.43 -13.45 6.65
N PHE A 140 -9.32 -12.82 7.03
CA PHE A 140 -8.07 -12.93 6.28
C PHE A 140 -7.40 -14.29 6.46
N TYR A 141 -7.47 -14.85 7.66
CA TYR A 141 -6.97 -16.19 7.94
C TYR A 141 -7.72 -17.23 7.08
N ASP A 142 -9.05 -17.23 7.14
CA ASP A 142 -9.89 -18.18 6.43
C ASP A 142 -9.75 -18.09 4.91
N ASN A 143 -9.72 -16.86 4.37
CA ASN A 143 -9.54 -16.64 2.93
C ASN A 143 -8.18 -17.17 2.45
N ASN A 144 -7.11 -16.96 3.22
CA ASN A 144 -5.79 -17.42 2.83
C ASN A 144 -5.62 -18.94 3.06
N MET A 145 -6.25 -19.51 4.08
CA MET A 145 -6.27 -20.97 4.30
C MET A 145 -7.02 -21.71 3.18
N LYS A 146 -8.05 -21.08 2.60
CA LYS A 146 -8.84 -21.66 1.50
C LYS A 146 -8.27 -21.39 0.11
N GLY A 147 -7.56 -20.30 -0.05
CA GLY A 147 -7.06 -19.83 -1.35
C GLY A 147 -5.54 -19.89 -1.49
N TRP A 148 -4.84 -18.90 -0.92
CA TRP A 148 -3.40 -18.75 -1.08
C TRP A 148 -2.60 -19.96 -0.60
N GLY A 149 -2.88 -20.49 0.58
CA GLY A 149 -2.11 -21.56 1.19
C GLY A 149 -2.08 -22.85 0.38
N PRO A 150 -3.24 -23.42 -0.02
CA PRO A 150 -3.26 -24.63 -0.84
C PRO A 150 -2.55 -24.49 -2.19
N GLU A 151 -2.66 -23.32 -2.85
CA GLU A 151 -1.97 -23.07 -4.11
C GLU A 151 -0.47 -22.90 -3.91
N LEU A 152 -0.03 -22.26 -2.81
CA LEU A 152 1.39 -22.17 -2.47
C LEU A 152 2.01 -23.56 -2.27
N VAL A 153 1.37 -24.42 -1.49
CA VAL A 153 1.88 -25.79 -1.22
C VAL A 153 1.98 -26.63 -2.49
N LYS A 154 1.07 -26.45 -3.45
CA LYS A 154 1.18 -27.11 -4.76
C LYS A 154 2.42 -26.66 -5.54
N GLN A 155 2.74 -25.35 -5.46
CA GLN A 155 3.90 -24.77 -6.17
C GLN A 155 5.22 -24.98 -5.42
N ARG A 156 5.17 -25.12 -4.10
CA ARG A 156 6.30 -25.23 -3.18
C ARG A 156 6.16 -26.47 -2.30
N PRO A 157 6.54 -27.66 -2.81
CA PRO A 157 6.45 -28.92 -2.05
C PRO A 157 7.32 -28.96 -0.78
N ASP A 158 8.24 -28.03 -0.65
CA ASP A 158 9.05 -27.81 0.56
C ASP A 158 8.30 -27.08 1.69
N ILE A 159 7.11 -26.54 1.40
CA ILE A 159 6.22 -25.87 2.36
C ILE A 159 5.02 -26.77 2.65
N THR A 160 4.71 -26.98 3.92
CA THR A 160 3.55 -27.79 4.36
C THR A 160 2.36 -26.91 4.73
N MET A 161 1.14 -27.47 4.68
CA MET A 161 -0.06 -26.75 5.16
C MET A 161 0.03 -26.42 6.65
N GLU A 162 0.74 -27.22 7.46
CA GLU A 162 0.99 -26.89 8.88
C GLU A 162 1.84 -25.60 9.02
N GLN A 163 2.86 -25.44 8.19
CA GLN A 163 3.65 -24.20 8.17
C GLN A 163 2.82 -23.01 7.70
N VAL A 164 1.96 -23.19 6.70
CA VAL A 164 1.01 -22.18 6.24
C VAL A 164 0.06 -21.75 7.36
N GLU A 165 -0.50 -22.70 8.09
CA GLU A 165 -1.39 -22.44 9.23
C GLU A 165 -0.68 -21.64 10.33
N LYS A 166 0.55 -22.04 10.70
CA LYS A 166 1.36 -21.31 11.69
C LYS A 166 1.67 -19.89 11.24
N PHE A 167 2.05 -19.70 9.98
CA PHE A 167 2.32 -18.40 9.37
C PHE A 167 1.07 -17.48 9.43
N LEU A 168 -0.08 -17.99 8.97
CA LEU A 168 -1.32 -17.22 8.94
C LEU A 168 -1.85 -16.92 10.35
N THR A 169 -1.69 -17.87 11.29
CA THR A 169 -2.02 -17.65 12.71
C THR A 169 -1.18 -16.52 13.28
N ARG A 170 0.12 -16.53 13.02
CA ARG A 170 1.02 -15.49 13.48
C ARG A 170 0.70 -14.14 12.86
N MET A 171 0.35 -14.12 11.57
CA MET A 171 0.06 -12.92 10.82
C MET A 171 -1.27 -12.26 11.21
N TYR A 172 -2.33 -13.04 11.41
CA TYR A 172 -3.68 -12.50 11.51
C TYR A 172 -4.38 -12.74 12.86
N ARG A 173 -3.95 -13.76 13.65
CA ARG A 173 -4.59 -14.13 14.91
C ARG A 173 -3.79 -13.79 16.16
N THR A 174 -2.45 -13.67 16.05
CA THR A 174 -1.60 -13.36 17.19
C THR A 174 -1.54 -11.85 17.39
N ASN A 175 -2.32 -11.35 18.35
CA ASN A 175 -2.41 -9.93 18.70
C ASN A 175 -2.78 -9.01 17.52
N PRO A 176 -3.87 -9.28 16.79
CA PRO A 176 -4.28 -8.42 15.71
C PRO A 176 -4.72 -7.07 16.28
N ASP A 177 -4.03 -6.00 15.92
CA ASP A 177 -4.53 -4.64 16.12
C ASP A 177 -5.35 -4.18 14.90
N PHE A 178 -6.00 -3.03 14.97
CA PHE A 178 -6.94 -2.55 13.96
C PHE A 178 -6.38 -2.48 12.52
N VAL A 179 -5.05 -2.27 12.39
CA VAL A 179 -4.31 -2.30 11.10
C VAL A 179 -3.23 -3.40 11.06
N PHE A 180 -3.34 -4.43 11.89
CA PHE A 180 -2.48 -5.62 12.03
C PHE A 180 -1.06 -5.38 12.50
N THR A 181 -0.37 -4.34 12.09
CA THR A 181 1.09 -4.20 12.18
C THR A 181 1.58 -3.16 13.19
N VAL A 182 0.72 -2.23 13.54
CA VAL A 182 1.04 -1.14 14.48
C VAL A 182 -0.13 -0.87 15.43
N THR A 183 0.19 -0.29 16.57
CA THR A 183 -0.80 0.12 17.57
C THR A 183 -1.41 1.49 17.24
N ARG A 184 -2.54 1.82 17.86
CA ARG A 184 -3.15 3.15 17.81
C ARG A 184 -2.20 4.24 18.28
N ASP A 185 -1.38 3.96 19.31
CA ASP A 185 -0.41 4.91 19.82
C ASP A 185 0.71 5.17 18.82
N PHE A 186 1.15 4.16 18.08
CA PHE A 186 2.07 4.38 16.96
C PHE A 186 1.47 5.32 15.92
N VAL A 187 0.22 5.07 15.49
CA VAL A 187 -0.46 5.90 14.49
C VAL A 187 -0.61 7.35 14.95
N ARG A 188 -0.97 7.60 16.24
CA ARG A 188 -1.02 8.95 16.81
C ARG A 188 0.30 9.69 16.80
N ASN A 189 1.41 8.97 16.83
CA ASN A 189 2.75 9.55 16.86
C ASN A 189 3.43 9.56 15.49
N CYS A 190 2.82 8.98 14.45
CA CYS A 190 3.37 8.93 13.12
C CYS A 190 3.37 10.31 12.47
N ARG A 191 4.56 10.85 12.19
CA ARG A 191 4.72 12.19 11.61
C ARG A 191 4.77 12.18 10.08
N THR A 192 4.95 11.04 9.46
CA THR A 192 4.94 10.93 8.01
C THR A 192 3.57 11.31 7.47
N PRO A 193 3.48 12.19 6.45
CA PRO A 193 2.21 12.48 5.80
C PRO A 193 1.61 11.25 5.16
N VAL A 194 0.33 10.98 5.43
CA VAL A 194 -0.41 9.86 4.84
C VAL A 194 -1.67 10.36 4.14
N LEU A 195 -1.94 9.83 2.95
CA LEU A 195 -3.22 9.97 2.26
C LEU A 195 -3.97 8.66 2.39
N ILE A 196 -5.19 8.68 2.89
CA ILE A 196 -6.02 7.48 3.04
C ILE A 196 -7.22 7.60 2.09
N LEU A 197 -7.35 6.65 1.19
CA LEU A 197 -8.51 6.48 0.30
C LEU A 197 -9.33 5.32 0.87
N PRO A 198 -10.40 5.59 1.63
CA PRO A 198 -11.21 4.56 2.26
C PRO A 198 -12.00 3.75 1.22
N ASP A 199 -12.44 2.58 1.61
CA ASP A 199 -13.37 1.69 0.94
C ASP A 199 -14.34 1.14 1.99
N ASP A 200 -15.40 0.47 1.61
CA ASP A 200 -16.33 -0.16 2.57
C ASP A 200 -16.75 -1.56 2.13
N ILE A 201 -15.80 -2.47 2.13
CA ILE A 201 -16.06 -3.91 1.97
C ILE A 201 -15.49 -4.68 3.18
N PRO A 202 -15.85 -5.95 3.37
CA PRO A 202 -15.34 -6.76 4.49
C PRO A 202 -13.83 -6.73 4.68
N ALA A 203 -13.06 -6.71 3.60
CA ALA A 203 -11.59 -6.68 3.64
C ALA A 203 -11.00 -5.26 3.81
N HIS A 204 -11.77 -4.22 3.52
CA HIS A 204 -11.36 -2.81 3.59
C HIS A 204 -12.39 -2.02 4.42
N PRO A 205 -12.44 -2.22 5.74
CA PRO A 205 -13.49 -1.62 6.56
C PRO A 205 -13.31 -0.10 6.66
N TYR A 206 -14.34 0.65 6.23
CA TYR A 206 -14.37 2.10 6.28
C TYR A 206 -14.04 2.66 7.67
N ALA A 207 -14.65 2.06 8.71
CA ALA A 207 -14.43 2.51 10.09
C ALA A 207 -12.95 2.44 10.51
N VAL A 208 -12.21 1.40 10.09
CA VAL A 208 -10.78 1.25 10.40
C VAL A 208 -9.93 2.26 9.63
N ALA A 209 -10.25 2.50 8.36
CA ALA A 209 -9.56 3.50 7.55
C ALA A 209 -9.76 4.91 8.15
N MET A 210 -10.98 5.24 8.55
CA MET A 210 -11.30 6.53 9.17
C MET A 210 -10.72 6.67 10.58
N GLU A 211 -10.70 5.60 11.38
CA GLU A 211 -10.01 5.61 12.68
C GLU A 211 -8.51 5.92 12.49
N ALA A 212 -7.85 5.29 11.53
CA ALA A 212 -6.45 5.57 11.22
C ALA A 212 -6.25 7.03 10.77
N ALA A 213 -7.16 7.56 9.95
CA ALA A 213 -7.11 8.96 9.51
C ALA A 213 -7.28 9.95 10.66
N MET A 214 -8.20 9.69 11.59
CA MET A 214 -8.42 10.53 12.76
C MET A 214 -7.27 10.49 13.76
N LEU A 215 -6.56 9.37 13.86
CA LEU A 215 -5.43 9.21 14.78
C LEU A 215 -4.15 9.82 14.22
N ALA A 216 -3.88 9.68 12.93
CA ALA A 216 -2.61 10.14 12.34
C ALA A 216 -2.59 11.67 12.18
N PRO A 217 -1.64 12.38 12.80
CA PRO A 217 -1.67 13.85 12.86
C PRO A 217 -1.46 14.55 11.51
N ASN A 218 -0.91 13.84 10.52
CA ASN A 218 -0.68 14.35 9.17
C ASN A 218 -1.44 13.52 8.12
N ALA A 219 -2.60 12.99 8.50
CA ALA A 219 -3.47 12.27 7.57
C ALA A 219 -4.31 13.24 6.72
N GLU A 220 -4.55 12.84 5.49
CA GLU A 220 -5.48 13.47 4.55
C GLU A 220 -6.45 12.40 4.04
N VAL A 221 -7.75 12.73 3.98
CA VAL A 221 -8.78 11.92 3.34
C VAL A 221 -9.44 12.79 2.28
N PRO A 222 -9.57 12.34 1.02
CA PRO A 222 -10.28 13.11 0.01
C PRO A 222 -11.75 13.26 0.41
N VAL A 223 -12.26 14.49 0.39
CA VAL A 223 -13.68 14.78 0.56
C VAL A 223 -14.28 14.98 -0.83
N GLU A 224 -15.33 14.23 -1.19
CA GLU A 224 -16.10 14.54 -2.40
C GLU A 224 -16.76 15.90 -2.25
N GLY A 225 -16.44 16.81 -3.16
CA GLY A 225 -17.16 18.07 -3.28
C GLY A 225 -18.60 17.79 -3.72
N ALA A 226 -19.59 18.43 -3.07
CA ALA A 226 -21.01 18.28 -3.33
C ALA A 226 -21.47 18.80 -4.72
N GLU A 227 -20.56 19.17 -5.60
CA GLU A 227 -20.82 19.70 -6.94
C GLU A 227 -20.36 18.70 -8.01
N GLY A 228 -21.24 17.76 -8.38
CA GLY A 228 -21.00 16.82 -9.48
C GLY A 228 -21.80 15.54 -9.46
N ALA A 229 -22.77 15.39 -8.57
CA ALA A 229 -23.52 14.15 -8.37
C ALA A 229 -24.60 13.85 -9.42
N ASP A 230 -24.61 14.48 -10.59
CA ASP A 230 -25.78 14.39 -11.48
C ASP A 230 -25.54 13.87 -12.91
N SER A 231 -24.54 13.03 -13.15
CA SER A 231 -24.55 12.29 -14.44
C SER A 231 -23.62 11.07 -14.48
N ALA A 232 -23.87 10.01 -13.74
CA ALA A 232 -23.50 8.61 -14.11
C ALA A 232 -23.85 7.64 -12.98
N ARG A 233 -25.12 7.46 -12.66
CA ARG A 233 -25.55 6.37 -11.77
C ARG A 233 -25.63 5.07 -12.55
N GLY A 234 -24.51 4.39 -12.66
CA GLY A 234 -24.44 2.99 -12.99
C GLY A 234 -23.60 2.30 -11.93
N ALA A 235 -24.27 1.62 -10.98
CA ALA A 235 -23.76 0.59 -10.04
C ALA A 235 -22.36 0.82 -9.42
N ALA A 236 -21.95 2.07 -9.12
CA ALA A 236 -20.76 2.37 -8.33
C ALA A 236 -21.17 2.66 -6.88
N ASP A 237 -20.41 2.15 -5.94
CA ASP A 237 -20.59 2.40 -4.51
C ASP A 237 -20.56 3.92 -4.24
N PRO A 238 -21.58 4.51 -3.59
CA PRO A 238 -21.66 5.95 -3.36
C PRO A 238 -20.58 6.50 -2.39
N LEU A 239 -19.80 5.64 -1.75
CA LEU A 239 -18.75 6.02 -0.79
C LEU A 239 -17.35 6.10 -1.42
N LEU A 240 -17.19 5.71 -2.68
CA LEU A 240 -15.90 5.76 -3.37
C LEU A 240 -15.87 6.90 -4.40
N PRO A 241 -14.80 7.73 -4.41
CA PRO A 241 -14.63 8.69 -5.48
C PRO A 241 -14.49 7.98 -6.84
N PRO A 242 -15.01 8.57 -7.93
CA PRO A 242 -14.79 8.02 -9.27
C PRO A 242 -13.31 7.74 -9.52
N ARG A 243 -12.98 6.67 -10.23
CA ARG A 243 -11.58 6.23 -10.49
C ARG A 243 -10.66 7.36 -10.95
N THR A 244 -11.15 8.26 -11.79
CA THR A 244 -10.42 9.44 -12.28
C THR A 244 -10.15 10.47 -11.19
N SER A 245 -11.09 10.66 -10.26
CA SER A 245 -10.98 11.57 -9.12
C SER A 245 -9.98 11.06 -8.10
N ALA A 246 -10.01 9.76 -7.76
CA ALA A 246 -9.05 9.16 -6.85
C ALA A 246 -7.60 9.31 -7.34
N CYS A 247 -7.34 9.02 -8.61
CA CYS A 247 -6.02 9.20 -9.21
C CYS A 247 -5.55 10.67 -9.17
N GLY A 248 -6.43 11.62 -9.49
CA GLY A 248 -6.15 13.05 -9.42
C GLY A 248 -5.76 13.52 -8.03
N CYS A 249 -6.50 13.10 -7.01
CA CYS A 249 -6.20 13.41 -5.60
C CYS A 249 -4.85 12.83 -5.15
N VAL A 250 -4.55 11.58 -5.51
CA VAL A 250 -3.25 10.96 -5.20
C VAL A 250 -2.11 11.75 -5.85
N LYS A 251 -2.21 12.10 -7.13
CA LYS A 251 -1.20 12.90 -7.84
C LYS A 251 -0.97 14.25 -7.17
N ALA A 252 -2.04 14.95 -6.82
CA ALA A 252 -1.96 16.28 -6.17
C ALA A 252 -1.27 16.17 -4.79
N SER A 253 -1.65 15.19 -3.97
CA SER A 253 -1.07 14.98 -2.65
C SER A 253 0.42 14.62 -2.74
N LEU A 254 0.80 13.68 -3.59
CA LEU A 254 2.20 13.28 -3.77
C LEU A 254 3.05 14.47 -4.27
N ARG A 255 2.59 15.26 -5.25
CA ARG A 255 3.29 16.46 -5.75
C ARG A 255 3.52 17.48 -4.64
N ALA A 256 2.51 17.74 -3.81
CA ALA A 256 2.61 18.70 -2.70
C ALA A 256 3.67 18.27 -1.67
N LYS A 257 3.81 16.96 -1.40
CA LYS A 257 4.81 16.42 -0.46
C LYS A 257 6.23 16.49 -1.03
N ILE A 258 6.45 16.18 -2.32
CA ILE A 258 7.77 16.33 -2.97
C ILE A 258 8.22 17.80 -2.94
N GLY A 259 7.33 18.73 -3.24
CA GLY A 259 7.64 20.17 -3.19
C GLY A 259 8.13 20.65 -1.81
N ARG A 260 7.65 20.04 -0.73
CA ARG A 260 8.12 20.32 0.64
C ARG A 260 9.50 19.71 0.92
N VAL A 261 9.74 18.47 0.47
CA VAL A 261 11.04 17.78 0.63
C VAL A 261 12.14 18.50 -0.15
N GLY A 262 11.86 18.92 -1.40
CA GLY A 262 12.82 19.68 -2.21
C GLY A 262 13.22 21.02 -1.59
N LYS A 263 12.30 21.70 -0.90
CA LYS A 263 12.60 22.93 -0.17
C LYS A 263 13.45 22.70 1.08
N ALA A 264 13.23 21.59 1.78
CA ALA A 264 14.02 21.23 2.97
C ALA A 264 15.46 20.84 2.64
N ASN A 265 15.72 20.30 1.45
CA ASN A 265 17.04 19.81 1.02
C ASN A 265 17.82 20.79 0.12
N GLY A 266 17.35 22.04 -0.05
CA GLY A 266 18.13 23.13 -0.67
C GLY A 266 18.45 23.02 -2.16
N SER A 267 17.84 22.09 -2.92
CA SER A 267 18.06 21.99 -4.38
C SER A 267 16.88 22.59 -5.16
N ALA A 268 17.07 23.82 -5.62
CA ALA A 268 16.18 24.47 -6.58
C ALA A 268 16.45 23.94 -8.00
N ARG A 269 15.40 23.50 -8.69
CA ARG A 269 15.15 23.52 -10.15
C ARG A 269 14.06 22.47 -10.44
N THR A 270 12.98 22.74 -11.18
CA THR A 270 12.63 23.69 -12.21
C THR A 270 11.11 23.91 -12.17
N ARG A 271 10.65 25.15 -12.38
CA ARG A 271 9.22 25.47 -12.55
C ARG A 271 8.87 25.37 -14.03
N GLY A 272 7.99 24.41 -14.40
CA GLY A 272 7.16 24.52 -15.59
C GLY A 272 5.79 25.12 -15.24
N PRO A 273 5.06 25.75 -16.18
CA PRO A 273 3.82 26.44 -15.87
C PRO A 273 2.71 25.45 -15.49
N MET A 274 2.05 25.74 -14.37
CA MET A 274 0.88 25.01 -13.91
C MET A 274 -0.36 25.44 -14.70
N THR A 275 -0.98 24.50 -15.39
CA THR A 275 -2.40 24.62 -15.77
C THR A 275 -3.22 23.96 -14.67
N GLY A 276 -4.06 24.73 -14.01
CA GLY A 276 -4.77 24.29 -12.82
C GLY A 276 -5.87 23.27 -13.11
N SER A 277 -5.83 22.16 -12.38
CA SER A 277 -7.01 21.44 -11.97
C SER A 277 -7.06 21.50 -10.44
N SER A 278 -8.00 22.25 -9.92
CA SER A 278 -8.22 22.40 -8.48
C SER A 278 -8.87 21.13 -7.94
N CYS A 279 -8.14 20.35 -7.14
CA CYS A 279 -8.78 19.45 -6.18
C CYS A 279 -9.47 20.29 -5.11
N PRO A 280 -10.65 19.87 -4.61
CA PRO A 280 -11.30 20.55 -3.49
C PRO A 280 -10.41 20.49 -2.23
N PRO A 281 -10.62 21.39 -1.27
CA PRO A 281 -9.80 21.48 -0.07
C PRO A 281 -9.89 20.19 0.77
N PHE A 282 -8.75 19.74 1.25
CA PHE A 282 -8.63 18.61 2.16
C PHE A 282 -8.94 19.07 3.59
N TYR A 283 -9.66 18.24 4.36
CA TYR A 283 -9.74 18.43 5.80
C TYR A 283 -8.49 17.85 6.46
N SER A 284 -7.75 18.68 7.17
CA SER A 284 -6.81 18.21 8.18
C SER A 284 -7.61 17.89 9.44
N ALA A 285 -7.58 16.63 9.89
CA ALA A 285 -8.08 16.30 11.22
C ALA A 285 -7.18 17.00 12.24
N GLY A 286 -7.72 18.03 12.90
CA GLY A 286 -7.10 18.73 14.02
C GLY A 286 -7.32 18.00 15.34
#